data_e84d0fde4c2a59bcf8c763acf6f478fe
#
_entry.id   e84d0fde4c2a59bcf8c763acf6f478fe
#
_cell.length_a   1.000
_cell.length_b   1.000
_cell.length_c   1.000
_cell.angle_alpha   90.00
_cell.angle_beta   90.00
_cell.angle_gamma   90.00
#
_symmetry.space_group_name_H-M   'P 1'
#
loop_
_entity.id
_entity.type
_entity.pdbx_description
1 polymer ?
#
loop_
_entity_poly.entity_id
_entity_poly.type
_entity_poly.pdbx_seq_one_letter_code
_entity_poly.pdbx_strand_id
1 'polypeptide(L)'
;MAGNHLFTSESVSAGHPDKMADQISDAILDAILEQDTDARVACETMVKTGMVVLAGEVTTSAEIDYENIVRGVVNDIGYNSSEIGFDGDSCAVLNALGQQSPDIAMGVDREDKESQGAGDQGLMFGYASNETDVLMPAPITYSHLLVAKQAELMLNGTLDFLRPDAKSQVTFRYENDKPVAIDAVVLSTQHNPDISLSDLQEAVMEEIVKPILPSEWLNSDTQYHINPTGNFVIGGPVGDCGLTGRKIIVDTYGGMARHGGGAFSGKDPSKVDRSAAYAGRYVAKNIVAAGLAERCEIQVSYAIGVAEPTSISIETFGTGTIADEKIEALVREHFDLRPYGIMTMLDLLKPIYRQTAAYGHFGREDIGLPWEETNKANDLKANV
;
A
#
# COMPACT_ATOMS: atom_id res chain seq x y z
N MET A 1 -16.82 -14.68 -5.57
CA MET A 1 -17.04 -16.00 -4.94
C MET A 1 -18.25 -15.79 -4.04
N ALA A 2 -19.32 -16.50 -4.27
CA ALA A 2 -20.52 -16.38 -3.44
C ALA A 2 -20.65 -17.66 -2.60
N GLY A 3 -21.01 -17.52 -1.31
CA GLY A 3 -21.23 -18.65 -0.40
C GLY A 3 -20.06 -18.92 0.54
N ASN A 4 -19.80 -20.19 0.81
CA ASN A 4 -18.77 -20.63 1.76
C ASN A 4 -17.46 -20.90 1.04
N HIS A 5 -16.38 -20.23 1.47
CA HIS A 5 -15.05 -20.36 0.86
C HIS A 5 -13.93 -19.97 1.84
N LEU A 6 -12.70 -20.32 1.49
CA LEU A 6 -11.49 -19.79 2.14
C LEU A 6 -10.93 -18.65 1.28
N PHE A 7 -10.45 -17.60 1.94
CA PHE A 7 -9.76 -16.51 1.26
C PHE A 7 -8.49 -16.14 2.03
N THR A 8 -7.41 -15.95 1.30
CA THR A 8 -6.08 -15.70 1.86
C THR A 8 -5.51 -14.41 1.32
N SER A 9 -4.95 -13.59 2.21
CA SER A 9 -4.09 -12.46 1.84
C SER A 9 -2.74 -12.58 2.51
N GLU A 10 -1.73 -11.98 1.90
CA GLU A 10 -0.38 -11.89 2.45
C GLU A 10 0.06 -10.43 2.60
N SER A 11 1.01 -10.21 3.49
CA SER A 11 1.73 -8.94 3.64
C SER A 11 3.20 -9.17 3.93
N VAL A 12 3.99 -8.12 3.80
CA VAL A 12 5.42 -8.14 4.09
C VAL A 12 5.81 -6.94 4.94
N SER A 13 6.86 -7.09 5.75
CA SER A 13 7.37 -6.02 6.60
C SER A 13 8.03 -4.89 5.81
N ALA A 14 8.25 -3.76 6.48
CA ALA A 14 9.04 -2.64 5.94
C ALA A 14 10.45 -3.07 5.50
N GLY A 15 11.00 -4.10 6.14
CA GLY A 15 12.33 -4.65 5.82
C GLY A 15 12.37 -5.67 4.68
N HIS A 16 11.23 -6.04 4.11
CA HIS A 16 11.23 -6.83 2.87
C HIS A 16 11.88 -6.04 1.72
N PRO A 17 12.73 -6.66 0.88
CA PRO A 17 13.46 -5.93 -0.16
C PRO A 17 12.60 -5.07 -1.09
N ASP A 18 11.46 -5.57 -1.55
CA ASP A 18 10.55 -4.80 -2.40
C ASP A 18 9.96 -3.60 -1.64
N LYS A 19 9.61 -3.75 -0.34
CA LYS A 19 9.08 -2.65 0.46
C LYS A 19 10.16 -1.65 0.89
N MET A 20 11.40 -2.06 1.04
CA MET A 20 12.53 -1.15 1.17
C MET A 20 12.66 -0.27 -0.09
N ALA A 21 12.57 -0.87 -1.28
CA ALA A 21 12.63 -0.14 -2.55
C ALA A 21 11.47 0.88 -2.67
N ASP A 22 10.25 0.49 -2.30
CA ASP A 22 9.07 1.38 -2.29
C ASP A 22 9.27 2.56 -1.32
N GLN A 23 9.77 2.31 -0.12
CA GLN A 23 10.01 3.36 0.89
C GLN A 23 11.10 4.34 0.46
N ILE A 24 12.16 3.88 -0.20
CA ILE A 24 13.21 4.74 -0.75
C ILE A 24 12.64 5.64 -1.85
N SER A 25 11.89 5.06 -2.80
CA SER A 25 11.27 5.79 -3.90
C SER A 25 10.30 6.86 -3.40
N ASP A 26 9.48 6.55 -2.40
CA ASP A 26 8.53 7.51 -1.83
C ASP A 26 9.19 8.55 -0.90
N ALA A 27 10.29 8.22 -0.22
CA ALA A 27 11.05 9.21 0.54
C ALA A 27 11.70 10.25 -0.39
N ILE A 28 12.17 9.84 -1.56
CA ILE A 28 12.67 10.75 -2.58
C ILE A 28 11.54 11.65 -3.11
N LEU A 29 10.37 11.08 -3.38
CA LEU A 29 9.18 11.85 -3.79
C LEU A 29 8.80 12.89 -2.75
N ASP A 30 8.72 12.51 -1.47
CA ASP A 30 8.38 13.42 -0.38
C ASP A 30 9.37 14.57 -0.27
N ALA A 31 10.68 14.29 -0.33
CA ALA A 31 11.72 15.31 -0.27
C ALA A 31 11.68 16.30 -1.46
N ILE A 32 11.23 15.84 -2.62
CA ILE A 32 11.02 16.69 -3.79
C ILE A 32 9.78 17.57 -3.58
N LEU A 33 8.64 16.99 -3.16
CA LEU A 33 7.38 17.72 -2.97
C LEU A 33 7.45 18.77 -1.87
N GLU A 34 8.30 18.60 -0.86
CA GLU A 34 8.59 19.61 0.16
C GLU A 34 9.14 20.92 -0.42
N GLN A 35 9.82 20.86 -1.57
CA GLN A 35 10.49 22.00 -2.19
C GLN A 35 9.83 22.42 -3.51
N ASP A 36 9.22 21.47 -4.23
CA ASP A 36 8.68 21.66 -5.59
C ASP A 36 7.42 20.82 -5.81
N THR A 37 6.26 21.44 -5.64
CA THR A 37 4.94 20.79 -5.83
C THR A 37 4.57 20.60 -7.31
N ASP A 38 5.25 21.26 -8.24
CA ASP A 38 5.05 21.11 -9.69
C ASP A 38 5.99 20.06 -10.31
N ALA A 39 6.82 19.40 -9.48
CA ALA A 39 7.75 18.36 -9.94
C ALA A 39 7.04 17.18 -10.63
N ARG A 40 7.75 16.56 -11.56
CA ARG A 40 7.36 15.30 -12.18
C ARG A 40 8.34 14.22 -11.77
N VAL A 41 7.82 13.20 -11.09
CA VAL A 41 8.64 12.16 -10.47
C VAL A 41 8.12 10.78 -10.89
N ALA A 42 9.04 9.99 -11.42
CA ALA A 42 8.91 8.55 -11.64
C ALA A 42 10.24 7.93 -11.19
N CYS A 43 10.38 7.70 -9.87
CA CYS A 43 11.61 7.19 -9.26
C CYS A 43 11.42 5.72 -8.90
N GLU A 44 12.18 4.84 -9.53
CA GLU A 44 12.24 3.43 -9.25
C GLU A 44 13.53 3.08 -8.54
N THR A 45 13.46 2.16 -7.60
CA THR A 45 14.59 1.71 -6.79
C THR A 45 14.77 0.21 -6.95
N MET A 46 16.02 -0.21 -7.09
CA MET A 46 16.42 -1.60 -6.94
C MET A 46 17.35 -1.73 -5.74
N VAL A 47 17.12 -2.73 -4.90
CA VAL A 47 17.99 -3.07 -3.78
C VAL A 47 18.51 -4.50 -3.94
N LYS A 48 19.81 -4.71 -3.74
CA LYS A 48 20.47 -6.02 -3.75
C LYS A 48 21.70 -5.95 -2.87
N THR A 49 22.25 -7.08 -2.48
CA THR A 49 23.41 -7.21 -1.59
C THR A 49 24.40 -6.05 -1.70
N GLY A 50 24.48 -5.21 -0.65
CA GLY A 50 25.40 -4.07 -0.55
C GLY A 50 25.15 -2.91 -1.52
N MET A 51 23.99 -2.84 -2.20
CA MET A 51 23.76 -1.87 -3.27
C MET A 51 22.32 -1.40 -3.34
N VAL A 52 22.13 -0.11 -3.56
CA VAL A 52 20.88 0.55 -3.95
C VAL A 52 21.10 1.26 -5.29
N VAL A 53 20.20 1.06 -6.23
CA VAL A 53 20.19 1.72 -7.54
C VAL A 53 18.90 2.51 -7.68
N LEU A 54 19.01 3.80 -7.96
CA LEU A 54 17.91 4.68 -8.33
C LEU A 54 17.86 4.81 -9.85
N ALA A 55 16.71 4.62 -10.46
CA ALA A 55 16.50 4.75 -11.90
C ALA A 55 15.15 5.41 -12.17
N GLY A 56 14.98 5.96 -13.36
CA GLY A 56 13.74 6.63 -13.77
C GLY A 56 13.94 8.08 -14.17
N GLU A 57 12.88 8.85 -14.12
CA GLU A 57 12.86 10.24 -14.61
C GLU A 57 12.33 11.18 -13.52
N VAL A 58 13.10 12.26 -13.28
CA VAL A 58 12.75 13.33 -12.34
C VAL A 58 12.98 14.67 -13.00
N THR A 59 11.93 15.49 -13.06
CA THR A 59 12.01 16.89 -13.48
C THR A 59 11.56 17.75 -12.30
N THR A 60 12.50 18.50 -11.72
CA THR A 60 12.27 19.31 -10.52
C THR A 60 13.25 20.46 -10.43
N SER A 61 12.86 21.51 -9.71
CA SER A 61 13.72 22.60 -9.26
C SER A 61 14.32 22.34 -7.86
N ALA A 62 13.91 21.26 -7.18
CA ALA A 62 14.39 20.91 -5.85
C ALA A 62 15.86 20.45 -5.86
N GLU A 63 16.58 20.78 -4.81
CA GLU A 63 17.94 20.26 -4.55
C GLU A 63 17.85 19.06 -3.61
N ILE A 64 18.16 17.87 -4.11
CA ILE A 64 17.96 16.60 -3.39
C ILE A 64 19.30 15.91 -3.12
N ASP A 65 19.53 15.60 -1.85
CA ASP A 65 20.60 14.70 -1.42
C ASP A 65 20.11 13.24 -1.42
N TYR A 66 20.09 12.63 -2.59
CA TYR A 66 19.61 11.27 -2.80
C TYR A 66 20.32 10.25 -1.91
N GLU A 67 21.64 10.40 -1.72
CA GLU A 67 22.43 9.45 -0.94
C GLU A 67 22.00 9.46 0.53
N ASN A 68 21.87 10.62 1.15
CA ASN A 68 21.44 10.74 2.54
C ASN A 68 20.02 10.26 2.74
N ILE A 69 19.09 10.49 1.80
CA ILE A 69 17.73 9.99 1.87
C ILE A 69 17.73 8.45 1.85
N VAL A 70 18.44 7.83 0.91
CA VAL A 70 18.56 6.37 0.82
C VAL A 70 19.10 5.78 2.11
N ARG A 71 20.23 6.31 2.64
CA ARG A 71 20.84 5.82 3.87
C ARG A 71 19.93 5.97 5.07
N GLY A 72 19.25 7.12 5.19
CA GLY A 72 18.27 7.36 6.26
C GLY A 72 17.15 6.33 6.24
N VAL A 73 16.53 6.07 5.09
CA VAL A 73 15.46 5.07 4.96
C VAL A 73 15.94 3.67 5.33
N VAL A 74 17.10 3.26 4.84
CA VAL A 74 17.68 1.93 5.12
C VAL A 74 17.94 1.75 6.61
N ASN A 75 18.53 2.76 7.27
CA ASN A 75 18.80 2.74 8.70
C ASN A 75 17.50 2.74 9.54
N ASP A 76 16.50 3.56 9.18
CA ASP A 76 15.21 3.62 9.87
C ASP A 76 14.45 2.28 9.84
N ILE A 77 14.60 1.51 8.75
CA ILE A 77 14.02 0.17 8.60
C ILE A 77 14.69 -0.84 9.56
N GLY A 78 15.93 -0.57 9.98
CA GLY A 78 16.71 -1.42 10.86
C GLY A 78 17.90 -2.15 10.21
N TYR A 79 18.22 -1.83 8.95
CA TYR A 79 19.44 -2.32 8.28
C TYR A 79 20.62 -1.38 8.55
N ASN A 80 21.13 -1.44 9.78
CA ASN A 80 22.14 -0.55 10.32
C ASN A 80 23.43 -1.27 10.75
N SER A 81 23.64 -2.49 10.29
CA SER A 81 24.81 -3.29 10.62
C SER A 81 25.13 -4.31 9.53
N SER A 82 26.39 -4.47 9.21
CA SER A 82 26.88 -5.51 8.31
C SER A 82 26.60 -6.95 8.81
N GLU A 83 26.34 -7.13 10.11
CA GLU A 83 25.96 -8.43 10.69
C GLU A 83 24.56 -8.89 10.26
N ILE A 84 23.69 -7.92 9.91
CA ILE A 84 22.36 -8.20 9.34
C ILE A 84 22.47 -8.52 7.85
N GLY A 85 23.62 -8.26 7.24
CA GLY A 85 23.93 -8.51 5.83
C GLY A 85 23.65 -7.34 4.91
N PHE A 86 22.99 -6.28 5.38
CA PHE A 86 22.79 -5.02 4.67
C PHE A 86 22.95 -3.86 5.66
N ASP A 87 23.60 -2.77 5.22
CA ASP A 87 23.97 -1.68 6.11
C ASP A 87 23.86 -0.35 5.37
N GLY A 88 22.98 0.53 5.86
CA GLY A 88 22.70 1.83 5.26
C GLY A 88 23.91 2.75 5.19
N ASP A 89 24.84 2.65 6.17
CA ASP A 89 26.01 3.51 6.20
C ASP A 89 27.09 3.11 5.19
N SER A 90 27.13 1.83 4.79
CA SER A 90 28.18 1.29 3.93
C SER A 90 27.74 0.78 2.57
N CYS A 91 26.43 0.69 2.29
CA CYS A 91 25.94 0.25 0.98
C CYS A 91 26.32 1.24 -0.13
N ALA A 92 26.54 0.74 -1.34
CA ALA A 92 26.69 1.57 -2.53
C ALA A 92 25.35 2.20 -2.93
N VAL A 93 25.36 3.49 -3.24
CA VAL A 93 24.19 4.19 -3.80
C VAL A 93 24.54 4.64 -5.21
N LEU A 94 23.84 4.10 -6.20
CA LEU A 94 24.02 4.41 -7.62
C LEU A 94 22.80 5.21 -8.09
N ASN A 95 23.04 6.40 -8.62
CA ASN A 95 22.01 7.28 -9.15
C ASN A 95 22.05 7.30 -10.67
N ALA A 96 21.02 6.76 -11.32
CA ALA A 96 20.79 6.73 -12.75
C ALA A 96 19.47 7.45 -13.15
N LEU A 97 19.03 8.42 -12.30
CA LEU A 97 17.86 9.24 -12.62
C LEU A 97 18.19 10.20 -13.77
N GLY A 98 17.29 10.26 -14.75
CA GLY A 98 17.33 11.18 -15.87
C GLY A 98 16.23 12.25 -15.78
N GLN A 99 16.10 13.07 -16.82
CA GLN A 99 14.98 14.03 -16.97
C GLN A 99 13.85 13.41 -17.78
N GLN A 100 12.60 13.80 -17.48
CA GLN A 100 11.43 13.37 -18.22
C GLN A 100 11.49 13.83 -19.69
N SER A 101 11.01 12.98 -20.60
CA SER A 101 10.89 13.32 -22.03
C SER A 101 9.97 14.52 -22.24
N PRO A 102 10.39 15.53 -23.05
CA PRO A 102 9.55 16.67 -23.42
C PRO A 102 8.23 16.26 -24.11
N ASP A 103 8.23 15.14 -24.83
CA ASP A 103 7.04 14.65 -25.56
C ASP A 103 5.91 14.26 -24.60
N ILE A 104 6.25 13.69 -23.43
CA ILE A 104 5.26 13.33 -22.40
C ILE A 104 4.71 14.60 -21.74
N ALA A 105 5.57 15.58 -21.47
CA ALA A 105 5.18 16.84 -20.84
C ALA A 105 4.11 17.60 -21.66
N MET A 106 4.21 17.59 -22.98
CA MET A 106 3.23 18.26 -23.87
C MET A 106 1.80 17.70 -23.74
N GLY A 107 1.64 16.45 -23.39
CA GLY A 107 0.31 15.81 -23.22
C GLY A 107 -0.34 16.11 -21.86
N VAL A 108 0.46 16.43 -20.86
CA VAL A 108 0.05 16.54 -19.45
C VAL A 108 0.01 18.00 -18.98
N ASP A 109 1.05 18.78 -19.30
CA ASP A 109 1.17 20.17 -18.83
C ASP A 109 0.36 21.10 -19.72
N ARG A 110 -0.70 21.69 -19.16
CA ARG A 110 -1.55 22.69 -19.82
C ARG A 110 -1.55 23.98 -19.03
N GLU A 111 -1.71 25.12 -19.71
CA GLU A 111 -1.85 26.44 -19.06
C GLU A 111 -3.02 26.47 -18.08
N ASP A 112 -4.14 25.85 -18.47
CA ASP A 112 -5.28 25.63 -17.57
C ASP A 112 -5.12 24.28 -16.84
N LYS A 113 -4.80 24.34 -15.54
CA LYS A 113 -4.61 23.16 -14.70
C LYS A 113 -5.89 22.29 -14.59
N GLU A 114 -7.09 22.88 -14.67
CA GLU A 114 -8.34 22.11 -14.62
C GLU A 114 -8.52 21.22 -15.86
N SER A 115 -7.92 21.58 -16.98
CA SER A 115 -7.93 20.79 -18.21
C SER A 115 -6.74 19.83 -18.34
N GLN A 116 -5.93 19.67 -17.29
CA GLN A 116 -4.82 18.72 -17.26
C GLN A 116 -5.31 17.31 -17.60
N GLY A 117 -4.75 16.72 -18.65
CA GLY A 117 -5.06 15.35 -19.06
C GLY A 117 -4.34 14.31 -18.21
N ALA A 118 -4.81 13.09 -18.27
CA ALA A 118 -4.11 11.96 -17.68
C ALA A 118 -2.74 11.74 -18.36
N GLY A 119 -1.71 11.48 -17.56
CA GLY A 119 -0.34 11.27 -18.04
C GLY A 119 -0.14 9.95 -18.80
N ASP A 120 -1.07 9.03 -18.65
CA ASP A 120 -1.09 7.74 -19.34
C ASP A 120 -2.53 7.25 -19.51
N GLN A 121 -2.71 6.26 -20.37
CA GLN A 121 -3.91 5.42 -20.36
C GLN A 121 -3.86 4.44 -19.20
N GLY A 122 -5.02 4.03 -18.68
CA GLY A 122 -5.06 3.01 -17.66
C GLY A 122 -6.43 2.82 -17.05
N LEU A 123 -6.53 1.83 -16.18
CA LEU A 123 -7.72 1.57 -15.37
C LEU A 123 -7.28 1.31 -13.91
N MET A 124 -8.02 1.87 -12.97
CA MET A 124 -7.74 1.79 -11.54
C MET A 124 -8.98 1.30 -10.81
N PHE A 125 -8.76 0.60 -9.70
CA PHE A 125 -9.83 0.10 -8.86
C PHE A 125 -9.72 0.68 -7.45
N GLY A 126 -10.88 1.01 -6.87
CA GLY A 126 -11.04 1.26 -5.46
C GLY A 126 -11.99 0.24 -4.85
N TYR A 127 -11.83 -0.06 -3.57
CA TYR A 127 -12.65 -1.03 -2.86
C TYR A 127 -12.84 -0.64 -1.39
N ALA A 128 -13.98 -1.02 -0.83
CA ALA A 128 -14.27 -1.01 0.60
C ALA A 128 -15.24 -2.14 0.96
N SER A 129 -15.15 -2.64 2.18
CA SER A 129 -16.12 -3.58 2.76
C SER A 129 -16.28 -3.31 4.25
N ASN A 130 -17.43 -3.69 4.81
CA ASN A 130 -17.72 -3.53 6.24
C ASN A 130 -17.17 -4.68 7.11
N GLU A 131 -16.12 -5.36 6.65
CA GLU A 131 -15.52 -6.49 7.37
C GLU A 131 -14.68 -6.07 8.58
N THR A 132 -14.12 -4.85 8.54
CA THR A 132 -13.29 -4.27 9.61
C THR A 132 -13.69 -2.81 9.85
N ASP A 133 -13.33 -2.26 11.00
CA ASP A 133 -13.65 -0.87 11.39
C ASP A 133 -13.08 0.16 10.40
N VAL A 134 -11.95 -0.16 9.76
CA VAL A 134 -11.31 0.70 8.73
C VAL A 134 -11.90 0.49 7.33
N LEU A 135 -12.97 -0.30 7.21
CA LEU A 135 -13.65 -0.62 5.95
C LEU A 135 -12.74 -1.27 4.90
N MET A 136 -11.90 -2.20 5.35
CA MET A 136 -10.99 -3.01 4.54
C MET A 136 -11.32 -4.49 4.68
N PRO A 137 -10.93 -5.35 3.70
CA PRO A 137 -11.01 -6.79 3.83
C PRO A 137 -10.20 -7.30 5.03
N ALA A 138 -10.78 -8.20 5.83
CA ALA A 138 -10.14 -8.72 7.03
C ALA A 138 -8.80 -9.44 6.75
N PRO A 139 -8.65 -10.30 5.71
CA PRO A 139 -7.41 -11.04 5.50
C PRO A 139 -6.18 -10.13 5.31
N ILE A 140 -6.29 -9.08 4.48
CA ILE A 140 -5.15 -8.17 4.25
C ILE A 140 -4.90 -7.27 5.45
N THR A 141 -5.95 -6.81 6.14
CA THR A 141 -5.82 -5.97 7.34
C THR A 141 -5.01 -6.69 8.41
N TYR A 142 -5.36 -7.92 8.75
CA TYR A 142 -4.62 -8.67 9.76
C TYR A 142 -3.24 -9.14 9.30
N SER A 143 -3.06 -9.38 8.00
CA SER A 143 -1.73 -9.64 7.47
C SER A 143 -0.80 -8.43 7.65
N HIS A 144 -1.28 -7.20 7.40
CA HIS A 144 -0.51 -5.98 7.65
C HIS A 144 -0.18 -5.79 9.13
N LEU A 145 -1.16 -5.95 10.01
CA LEU A 145 -0.99 -5.76 11.46
C LEU A 145 0.05 -6.72 12.05
N LEU A 146 0.12 -7.97 11.58
CA LEU A 146 1.12 -8.95 12.04
C LEU A 146 2.55 -8.50 11.73
N VAL A 147 2.83 -8.07 10.50
CA VAL A 147 4.20 -7.64 10.13
C VAL A 147 4.52 -6.24 10.63
N ALA A 148 3.53 -5.39 10.83
CA ALA A 148 3.73 -4.10 11.50
C ALA A 148 4.11 -4.29 12.98
N LYS A 149 3.45 -5.23 13.67
CA LYS A 149 3.78 -5.57 15.06
C LYS A 149 5.16 -6.22 15.19
N GLN A 150 5.55 -7.06 14.23
CA GLN A 150 6.89 -7.63 14.16
C GLN A 150 7.96 -6.53 14.09
N ALA A 151 7.79 -5.55 13.19
CA ALA A 151 8.72 -4.44 13.02
C ALA A 151 8.75 -3.52 14.27
N GLU A 152 7.60 -3.24 14.87
CA GLU A 152 7.51 -2.48 16.13
C GLU A 152 8.35 -3.11 17.24
N LEU A 153 8.18 -4.43 17.48
CA LEU A 153 8.86 -5.14 18.55
C LEU A 153 10.37 -5.31 18.29
N MET A 154 10.76 -5.39 17.02
CA MET A 154 12.17 -5.34 16.60
C MET A 154 12.78 -3.97 16.89
N LEU A 155 12.15 -2.90 16.40
CA LEU A 155 12.69 -1.54 16.46
C LEU A 155 12.77 -1.00 17.89
N ASN A 156 11.82 -1.35 18.75
CA ASN A 156 11.82 -0.92 20.15
C ASN A 156 12.68 -1.82 21.07
N GLY A 157 13.27 -2.89 20.53
CA GLY A 157 14.14 -3.83 21.24
C GLY A 157 13.43 -4.80 22.20
N THR A 158 12.08 -4.89 22.13
CA THR A 158 11.33 -5.86 22.95
C THR A 158 11.67 -7.30 22.56
N LEU A 159 11.79 -7.56 21.26
CA LEU A 159 12.28 -8.83 20.70
C LEU A 159 13.56 -8.55 19.90
N ASP A 160 14.67 -8.37 20.60
CA ASP A 160 15.97 -7.94 20.06
C ASP A 160 16.64 -8.98 19.14
N PHE A 161 16.13 -10.20 19.11
CA PHE A 161 16.58 -11.24 18.18
C PHE A 161 15.91 -11.16 16.81
N LEU A 162 14.86 -10.34 16.63
CA LEU A 162 14.21 -10.14 15.34
C LEU A 162 15.09 -9.29 14.42
N ARG A 163 14.96 -9.54 13.11
CA ARG A 163 15.58 -8.76 12.02
C ARG A 163 14.51 -8.20 11.08
N PRO A 164 14.85 -7.25 10.20
CA PRO A 164 13.85 -6.44 9.49
C PRO A 164 12.93 -7.20 8.53
N ASP A 165 13.39 -8.29 7.90
CA ASP A 165 12.60 -8.99 6.86
C ASP A 165 11.57 -9.94 7.49
N ALA A 166 10.31 -9.80 7.08
CA ALA A 166 9.25 -10.69 7.52
C ALA A 166 8.11 -10.75 6.49
N LYS A 167 7.38 -11.86 6.52
CA LYS A 167 6.17 -12.10 5.71
C LYS A 167 5.08 -12.69 6.57
N SER A 168 3.85 -12.26 6.34
CA SER A 168 2.65 -12.82 6.97
C SER A 168 1.66 -13.27 5.91
N GLN A 169 0.81 -14.21 6.29
CA GLN A 169 -0.33 -14.65 5.49
C GLN A 169 -1.45 -15.08 6.42
N VAL A 170 -2.67 -14.60 6.19
CA VAL A 170 -3.85 -14.98 6.98
C VAL A 170 -4.93 -15.50 6.06
N THR A 171 -5.44 -16.70 6.38
CA THR A 171 -6.54 -17.36 5.68
C THR A 171 -7.80 -17.27 6.54
N PHE A 172 -8.82 -16.63 5.99
CA PHE A 172 -10.14 -16.56 6.61
C PHE A 172 -11.11 -17.53 5.96
N ARG A 173 -11.98 -18.09 6.79
CA ARG A 173 -13.18 -18.80 6.36
C ARG A 173 -14.32 -17.82 6.25
N TYR A 174 -14.98 -17.84 5.10
CA TYR A 174 -16.16 -17.04 4.81
C TYR A 174 -17.40 -17.93 4.74
N GLU A 175 -18.48 -17.49 5.36
CA GLU A 175 -19.81 -18.09 5.26
C GLU A 175 -20.81 -17.00 4.86
N ASN A 176 -21.56 -17.24 3.78
CA ASN A 176 -22.45 -16.23 3.19
C ASN A 176 -21.73 -14.89 2.92
N ASP A 177 -20.52 -14.98 2.41
CA ASP A 177 -19.63 -13.85 2.08
C ASP A 177 -19.20 -12.97 3.28
N LYS A 178 -19.29 -13.50 4.52
CA LYS A 178 -18.82 -12.81 5.74
C LYS A 178 -17.71 -13.62 6.40
N PRO A 179 -16.65 -12.97 6.90
CA PRO A 179 -15.58 -13.67 7.61
C PRO A 179 -16.11 -14.19 8.95
N VAL A 180 -15.89 -15.49 9.22
CA VAL A 180 -16.41 -16.16 10.43
C VAL A 180 -15.33 -16.80 11.29
N ALA A 181 -14.17 -17.14 10.72
CA ALA A 181 -13.06 -17.74 11.46
C ALA A 181 -11.74 -17.55 10.71
N ILE A 182 -10.62 -17.62 11.45
CA ILE A 182 -9.28 -17.73 10.88
C ILE A 182 -8.91 -19.20 10.80
N ASP A 183 -8.63 -19.66 9.59
CA ASP A 183 -8.30 -21.07 9.29
C ASP A 183 -6.80 -21.33 9.40
N ALA A 184 -5.97 -20.40 8.91
CA ALA A 184 -4.52 -20.50 9.00
C ALA A 184 -3.83 -19.15 9.15
N VAL A 185 -2.72 -19.13 9.88
CA VAL A 185 -1.82 -18.00 10.07
C VAL A 185 -0.40 -18.45 9.74
N VAL A 186 0.25 -17.75 8.81
CA VAL A 186 1.67 -17.95 8.51
C VAL A 186 2.42 -16.68 8.89
N LEU A 187 3.51 -16.79 9.65
CA LEU A 187 4.43 -15.69 9.91
C LEU A 187 5.87 -16.21 9.80
N SER A 188 6.61 -15.68 8.83
CA SER A 188 8.04 -15.94 8.68
C SER A 188 8.81 -14.67 8.96
N THR A 189 9.67 -14.67 9.96
CA THR A 189 10.46 -13.51 10.35
C THR A 189 11.95 -13.84 10.39
N GLN A 190 12.75 -12.93 9.84
CA GLN A 190 14.20 -12.98 9.94
C GLN A 190 14.63 -12.79 11.40
N HIS A 191 15.68 -13.50 11.83
CA HIS A 191 16.11 -13.54 13.22
C HIS A 191 17.63 -13.70 13.35
N ASN A 192 18.15 -13.43 14.54
CA ASN A 192 19.54 -13.71 14.91
C ASN A 192 19.80 -15.23 14.96
N PRO A 193 21.04 -15.67 14.68
CA PRO A 193 21.36 -17.11 14.62
C PRO A 193 21.28 -17.83 15.97
N ASP A 194 21.35 -17.08 17.08
CA ASP A 194 21.50 -17.66 18.43
C ASP A 194 20.18 -18.04 19.11
N ILE A 195 19.02 -17.62 18.54
CA ILE A 195 17.71 -18.00 19.07
C ILE A 195 17.31 -19.41 18.61
N SER A 196 16.80 -20.23 19.54
CA SER A 196 16.22 -21.51 19.15
C SER A 196 14.90 -21.35 18.42
N LEU A 197 14.56 -22.29 17.53
CA LEU A 197 13.30 -22.23 16.80
C LEU A 197 12.09 -22.27 17.75
N SER A 198 12.15 -23.06 18.83
CA SER A 198 11.06 -23.15 19.81
C SER A 198 10.83 -21.83 20.55
N ASP A 199 11.90 -21.16 20.99
CA ASP A 199 11.80 -19.91 21.71
C ASP A 199 11.30 -18.78 20.79
N LEU A 200 11.76 -18.77 19.53
CA LEU A 200 11.26 -17.85 18.51
C LEU A 200 9.76 -18.05 18.26
N GLN A 201 9.33 -19.30 18.07
CA GLN A 201 7.92 -19.62 17.81
C GLN A 201 7.02 -19.23 18.99
N GLU A 202 7.47 -19.49 20.23
CA GLU A 202 6.75 -19.11 21.45
C GLU A 202 6.64 -17.57 21.54
N ALA A 203 7.74 -16.85 21.40
CA ALA A 203 7.76 -15.39 21.47
C ALA A 203 6.88 -14.74 20.37
N VAL A 204 6.96 -15.21 19.14
CA VAL A 204 6.12 -14.71 18.03
C VAL A 204 4.65 -14.99 18.30
N MET A 205 4.31 -16.17 18.85
CA MET A 205 2.93 -16.49 19.19
C MET A 205 2.39 -15.56 20.27
N GLU A 206 3.14 -15.36 21.36
CA GLU A 206 2.66 -14.60 22.52
C GLU A 206 2.67 -13.09 22.29
N GLU A 207 3.70 -12.56 21.61
CA GLU A 207 3.92 -11.12 21.51
C GLU A 207 3.40 -10.51 20.20
N ILE A 208 3.18 -11.33 19.16
CA ILE A 208 2.71 -10.85 17.86
C ILE A 208 1.34 -11.44 17.52
N VAL A 209 1.20 -12.76 17.43
CA VAL A 209 -0.01 -13.39 16.88
C VAL A 209 -1.22 -13.17 17.77
N LYS A 210 -1.11 -13.53 19.05
CA LYS A 210 -2.22 -13.44 20.01
C LYS A 210 -2.68 -12.01 20.29
N PRO A 211 -1.81 -10.99 20.40
CA PRO A 211 -2.25 -9.61 20.61
C PRO A 211 -2.93 -8.97 19.39
N ILE A 212 -2.63 -9.46 18.19
CA ILE A 212 -3.14 -8.86 16.94
C ILE A 212 -4.43 -9.53 16.47
N LEU A 213 -4.53 -10.84 16.55
CA LEU A 213 -5.67 -11.56 16.00
C LEU A 213 -6.84 -11.61 16.98
N PRO A 214 -8.06 -11.19 16.55
CA PRO A 214 -9.25 -11.23 17.40
C PRO A 214 -9.60 -12.66 17.85
N SER A 215 -9.76 -12.85 19.15
CA SER A 215 -10.02 -14.16 19.75
C SER A 215 -11.32 -14.80 19.28
N GLU A 216 -12.31 -14.01 18.87
CA GLU A 216 -13.61 -14.49 18.34
C GLU A 216 -13.48 -15.21 16.99
N TRP A 217 -12.41 -14.98 16.24
CA TRP A 217 -12.15 -15.68 14.97
C TRP A 217 -11.16 -16.82 15.10
N LEU A 218 -10.56 -17.00 16.30
CA LEU A 218 -9.64 -18.11 16.58
C LEU A 218 -10.38 -19.28 17.22
N ASN A 219 -10.02 -20.50 16.85
CA ASN A 219 -10.57 -21.72 17.45
C ASN A 219 -9.53 -22.85 17.46
N SER A 220 -9.92 -24.04 17.95
CA SER A 220 -9.01 -25.20 18.05
C SER A 220 -8.47 -25.72 16.72
N ASP A 221 -9.13 -25.37 15.61
CA ASP A 221 -8.77 -25.85 14.28
C ASP A 221 -7.87 -24.85 13.54
N THR A 222 -7.68 -23.64 14.08
CA THR A 222 -6.77 -22.63 13.52
C THR A 222 -5.34 -23.14 13.48
N GLN A 223 -4.74 -23.17 12.30
CA GLN A 223 -3.38 -23.64 12.08
C GLN A 223 -2.37 -22.49 12.14
N TYR A 224 -1.25 -22.70 12.84
CA TYR A 224 -0.19 -21.71 12.97
C TYR A 224 1.11 -22.24 12.37
N HIS A 225 1.68 -21.48 11.42
CA HIS A 225 2.94 -21.79 10.75
C HIS A 225 3.95 -20.66 10.98
N ILE A 226 4.70 -20.73 12.07
CA ILE A 226 5.71 -19.74 12.44
C ILE A 226 7.07 -20.28 12.05
N ASN A 227 7.78 -19.56 11.15
CA ASN A 227 9.06 -19.97 10.58
C ASN A 227 9.08 -21.47 10.19
N PRO A 228 8.17 -21.94 9.33
CA PRO A 228 8.00 -23.36 9.04
C PRO A 228 9.23 -24.00 8.37
N THR A 229 10.12 -23.20 7.77
CA THR A 229 11.40 -23.68 7.21
C THR A 229 12.49 -23.86 8.27
N GLY A 230 12.24 -23.42 9.49
CA GLY A 230 13.13 -23.57 10.65
C GLY A 230 14.15 -22.47 10.82
N ASN A 231 14.82 -22.01 9.78
CA ASN A 231 15.87 -21.00 9.86
C ASN A 231 15.66 -19.87 8.84
N PHE A 232 15.69 -18.61 9.32
CA PHE A 232 15.57 -17.43 8.50
C PHE A 232 16.56 -16.33 8.97
N VAL A 233 17.84 -16.64 8.98
CA VAL A 233 18.92 -15.71 9.34
C VAL A 233 19.31 -14.84 8.14
N ILE A 234 19.41 -15.43 6.94
CA ILE A 234 19.69 -14.71 5.71
C ILE A 234 18.36 -14.22 5.11
N GLY A 235 18.19 -12.90 5.05
CA GLY A 235 17.01 -12.24 4.52
C GLY A 235 17.34 -10.85 3.99
N GLY A 236 16.30 -10.05 3.73
CA GLY A 236 16.45 -8.73 3.15
C GLY A 236 17.14 -8.74 1.78
N PRO A 237 17.82 -7.63 1.38
CA PRO A 237 18.47 -7.52 0.07
C PRO A 237 19.60 -8.52 -0.19
N VAL A 238 20.12 -9.17 0.86
CA VAL A 238 21.07 -10.28 0.70
C VAL A 238 20.39 -11.53 0.19
N GLY A 239 19.23 -11.85 0.75
CA GLY A 239 18.45 -13.03 0.38
C GLY A 239 17.80 -12.89 -1.01
N ASP A 240 17.17 -11.75 -1.28
CA ASP A 240 16.41 -11.52 -2.51
C ASP A 240 16.59 -10.08 -3.02
N CYS A 241 16.37 -9.88 -4.32
CA CYS A 241 16.39 -8.58 -4.96
C CYS A 241 15.05 -7.86 -4.74
N GLY A 242 15.09 -6.60 -4.30
CA GLY A 242 13.92 -5.75 -4.19
C GLY A 242 13.82 -4.74 -5.32
N LEU A 243 12.59 -4.46 -5.73
CA LEU A 243 12.25 -3.49 -6.77
C LEU A 243 10.99 -2.74 -6.40
N THR A 244 10.94 -1.44 -6.70
CA THR A 244 9.74 -0.62 -6.56
C THR A 244 8.59 -1.21 -7.36
N GLY A 245 7.38 -1.24 -6.76
CA GLY A 245 6.17 -1.63 -7.44
C GLY A 245 5.98 -3.14 -7.65
N ARG A 246 6.67 -4.00 -6.89
CA ARG A 246 6.50 -5.46 -6.97
C ARG A 246 5.59 -6.05 -5.90
N LYS A 247 4.94 -5.21 -5.09
CA LYS A 247 4.01 -5.63 -4.03
C LYS A 247 2.64 -4.95 -4.16
N ILE A 248 2.19 -4.74 -5.41
CA ILE A 248 0.97 -3.97 -5.72
C ILE A 248 -0.30 -4.55 -5.11
N ILE A 249 -0.39 -5.85 -4.90
CA ILE A 249 -1.53 -6.51 -4.26
C ILE A 249 -1.48 -6.33 -2.74
N VAL A 250 -0.29 -6.40 -2.14
CA VAL A 250 -0.04 -6.05 -0.73
C VAL A 250 -0.38 -4.57 -0.48
N ASP A 251 -0.01 -3.69 -1.40
CA ASP A 251 -0.27 -2.26 -1.30
C ASP A 251 -1.76 -1.89 -1.35
N THR A 252 -2.61 -2.78 -1.86
CA THR A 252 -4.03 -2.52 -2.11
C THR A 252 -4.93 -3.40 -1.23
N TYR A 253 -5.60 -4.41 -1.79
CA TYR A 253 -6.68 -5.12 -1.09
C TYR A 253 -6.40 -6.62 -0.88
N GLY A 254 -5.14 -7.07 -1.02
CA GLY A 254 -4.75 -8.45 -0.78
C GLY A 254 -5.41 -9.48 -1.70
N GLY A 255 -5.86 -9.05 -2.88
CA GLY A 255 -6.54 -9.89 -3.86
C GLY A 255 -8.07 -9.90 -3.75
N MET A 256 -8.68 -9.22 -2.77
CA MET A 256 -10.13 -9.16 -2.62
C MET A 256 -10.79 -8.33 -3.73
N ALA A 257 -10.15 -7.28 -4.18
CA ALA A 257 -10.58 -6.46 -5.31
C ALA A 257 -9.76 -6.75 -6.56
N ARG A 258 -10.28 -6.34 -7.72
CA ARG A 258 -9.52 -6.29 -8.97
C ARG A 258 -8.38 -5.28 -8.86
N HIS A 259 -7.41 -5.37 -9.76
CA HIS A 259 -6.27 -4.45 -9.82
C HIS A 259 -5.97 -4.06 -11.26
N GLY A 260 -5.70 -2.77 -11.50
CA GLY A 260 -5.37 -2.26 -12.83
C GLY A 260 -3.94 -2.52 -13.30
N GLY A 261 -3.04 -2.91 -12.38
CA GLY A 261 -1.64 -3.24 -12.66
C GLY A 261 -0.65 -2.12 -12.38
N GLY A 262 -1.12 -0.86 -12.14
CA GLY A 262 -0.27 0.28 -11.83
C GLY A 262 0.32 0.22 -10.41
N ALA A 263 1.64 0.45 -10.28
CA ALA A 263 2.30 0.64 -9.00
C ALA A 263 2.17 2.09 -8.52
N PHE A 264 2.28 2.32 -7.19
CA PHE A 264 2.12 3.62 -6.56
C PHE A 264 3.45 4.30 -6.25
N SER A 265 4.31 3.62 -5.49
CA SER A 265 5.53 4.20 -4.94
C SER A 265 6.44 4.78 -6.02
N GLY A 266 7.06 5.92 -5.72
CA GLY A 266 7.95 6.65 -6.60
C GLY A 266 7.26 7.51 -7.66
N LYS A 267 5.93 7.49 -7.76
CA LYS A 267 5.14 8.28 -8.70
C LYS A 267 4.52 9.50 -8.02
N ASP A 268 4.70 10.69 -8.58
CA ASP A 268 3.99 11.89 -8.15
C ASP A 268 2.48 11.81 -8.48
N PRO A 269 1.62 12.62 -7.83
CA PRO A 269 0.16 12.49 -7.95
C PRO A 269 -0.41 12.88 -9.32
N SER A 270 0.37 13.38 -10.25
CA SER A 270 -0.08 13.56 -11.64
C SER A 270 -0.27 12.23 -12.37
N LYS A 271 0.34 11.15 -11.87
CA LYS A 271 0.18 9.80 -12.38
C LYS A 271 -1.11 9.19 -11.83
N VAL A 272 -2.08 8.96 -12.72
CA VAL A 272 -3.40 8.42 -12.37
C VAL A 272 -3.34 7.00 -11.79
N ASP A 273 -2.30 6.22 -12.10
CA ASP A 273 -2.04 4.94 -11.44
C ASP A 273 -2.11 5.04 -9.92
N ARG A 274 -1.57 6.12 -9.36
CA ARG A 274 -1.57 6.39 -7.93
C ARG A 274 -2.79 7.20 -7.52
N SER A 275 -2.97 8.39 -8.07
CA SER A 275 -3.98 9.34 -7.63
C SER A 275 -5.41 8.82 -7.83
N ALA A 276 -5.70 8.19 -8.96
CA ALA A 276 -7.04 7.66 -9.22
C ALA A 276 -7.34 6.37 -8.43
N ALA A 277 -6.32 5.57 -8.07
CA ALA A 277 -6.51 4.46 -7.15
C ALA A 277 -6.87 4.97 -5.74
N TYR A 278 -6.24 6.05 -5.27
CA TYR A 278 -6.58 6.70 -4.00
C TYR A 278 -7.99 7.31 -4.04
N ALA A 279 -8.35 7.99 -5.13
CA ALA A 279 -9.71 8.51 -5.33
C ALA A 279 -10.75 7.38 -5.37
N GLY A 280 -10.44 6.26 -6.02
CA GLY A 280 -11.30 5.08 -6.03
C GLY A 280 -11.52 4.52 -4.62
N ARG A 281 -10.47 4.43 -3.79
CA ARG A 281 -10.60 4.06 -2.38
C ARG A 281 -11.52 5.04 -1.63
N TYR A 282 -11.29 6.34 -1.78
CA TYR A 282 -12.10 7.37 -1.15
C TYR A 282 -13.58 7.26 -1.52
N VAL A 283 -13.89 7.06 -2.79
CA VAL A 283 -15.27 6.86 -3.27
C VAL A 283 -15.88 5.60 -2.67
N ALA A 284 -15.23 4.45 -2.80
CA ALA A 284 -15.74 3.17 -2.29
C ALA A 284 -15.96 3.21 -0.78
N LYS A 285 -15.02 3.81 -0.03
CA LYS A 285 -15.12 3.95 1.42
C LYS A 285 -16.31 4.82 1.84
N ASN A 286 -16.55 5.94 1.17
CA ASN A 286 -17.69 6.80 1.45
C ASN A 286 -19.03 6.15 1.11
N ILE A 287 -19.10 5.33 0.05
CA ILE A 287 -20.32 4.56 -0.30
C ILE A 287 -20.66 3.56 0.81
N VAL A 288 -19.67 2.80 1.30
CA VAL A 288 -19.89 1.83 2.38
C VAL A 288 -20.19 2.54 3.69
N ALA A 289 -19.46 3.61 4.04
CA ALA A 289 -19.71 4.42 5.23
C ALA A 289 -21.10 5.07 5.23
N ALA A 290 -21.64 5.45 4.07
CA ALA A 290 -23.00 5.94 3.90
C ALA A 290 -24.09 4.87 4.13
N GLY A 291 -23.70 3.59 4.19
CA GLY A 291 -24.61 2.45 4.29
C GLY A 291 -25.35 2.15 2.98
N LEU A 292 -24.81 2.60 1.84
CA LEU A 292 -25.38 2.33 0.52
C LEU A 292 -25.07 0.92 0.01
N ALA A 293 -24.00 0.30 0.54
CA ALA A 293 -23.65 -1.10 0.29
C ALA A 293 -22.82 -1.66 1.45
N GLU A 294 -22.80 -2.98 1.64
CA GLU A 294 -21.88 -3.64 2.60
C GLU A 294 -20.45 -3.73 2.03
N ARG A 295 -20.32 -3.81 0.70
CA ARG A 295 -19.07 -3.77 -0.05
C ARG A 295 -19.26 -3.08 -1.39
N CYS A 296 -18.23 -2.38 -1.83
CA CYS A 296 -18.26 -1.62 -3.08
C CYS A 296 -16.91 -1.67 -3.76
N GLU A 297 -16.91 -1.95 -5.05
CA GLU A 297 -15.77 -1.78 -5.94
C GLU A 297 -16.11 -0.72 -6.98
N ILE A 298 -15.17 0.20 -7.23
CA ILE A 298 -15.24 1.16 -8.33
C ILE A 298 -14.10 0.90 -9.30
N GLN A 299 -14.40 0.95 -10.60
CA GLN A 299 -13.41 1.05 -11.66
C GLN A 299 -13.46 2.43 -12.29
N VAL A 300 -12.31 3.07 -12.46
CA VAL A 300 -12.14 4.32 -13.19
C VAL A 300 -11.08 4.12 -14.28
N SER A 301 -11.31 4.62 -15.49
CA SER A 301 -10.35 4.51 -16.58
C SER A 301 -10.10 5.83 -17.26
N TYR A 302 -8.89 5.99 -17.83
CA TYR A 302 -8.41 7.21 -18.48
C TYR A 302 -7.77 6.92 -19.83
N ALA A 303 -7.83 7.93 -20.71
CA ALA A 303 -7.03 8.00 -21.92
C ALA A 303 -5.94 9.07 -21.76
N ILE A 304 -4.76 8.81 -22.30
CA ILE A 304 -3.65 9.77 -22.24
C ILE A 304 -4.06 11.14 -22.82
N GLY A 305 -3.73 12.21 -22.12
CA GLY A 305 -4.02 13.58 -22.52
C GLY A 305 -5.50 14.02 -22.40
N VAL A 306 -6.38 13.16 -21.88
CA VAL A 306 -7.81 13.45 -21.65
C VAL A 306 -8.05 13.63 -20.15
N ALA A 307 -8.74 14.72 -19.77
CA ALA A 307 -9.03 15.01 -18.37
C ALA A 307 -10.20 14.16 -17.82
N GLU A 308 -11.29 14.05 -18.58
CA GLU A 308 -12.45 13.29 -18.14
C GLU A 308 -12.16 11.78 -18.15
N PRO A 309 -12.58 11.04 -17.10
CA PRO A 309 -12.54 9.58 -17.11
C PRO A 309 -13.29 9.01 -18.33
N THR A 310 -12.70 8.04 -19.01
CA THR A 310 -13.34 7.34 -20.14
C THR A 310 -14.46 6.42 -19.69
N SER A 311 -14.38 5.89 -18.46
CA SER A 311 -15.46 5.14 -17.82
C SER A 311 -15.38 5.23 -16.30
N ILE A 312 -16.54 5.12 -15.65
CA ILE A 312 -16.72 4.88 -14.22
C ILE A 312 -17.70 3.72 -14.12
N SER A 313 -17.40 2.72 -13.31
CA SER A 313 -18.29 1.58 -13.09
C SER A 313 -18.29 1.23 -11.61
N ILE A 314 -19.48 0.97 -11.07
CA ILE A 314 -19.72 0.56 -9.68
C ILE A 314 -20.19 -0.89 -9.65
N GLU A 315 -19.72 -1.65 -8.68
CA GLU A 315 -20.16 -3.01 -8.40
C GLU A 315 -20.33 -3.16 -6.87
N THR A 316 -21.56 -3.37 -6.42
CA THR A 316 -21.89 -3.59 -4.99
C THR A 316 -22.06 -5.06 -4.64
N PHE A 317 -21.83 -5.98 -5.59
CA PHE A 317 -21.92 -7.44 -5.38
C PHE A 317 -23.27 -7.89 -4.83
N GLY A 318 -24.35 -7.17 -5.21
CA GLY A 318 -25.70 -7.44 -4.74
C GLY A 318 -25.97 -7.00 -3.30
N THR A 319 -25.08 -6.23 -2.65
CA THR A 319 -25.28 -5.69 -1.30
C THR A 319 -25.80 -4.25 -1.29
N GLY A 320 -25.98 -3.65 -2.47
CA GLY A 320 -26.47 -2.29 -2.63
C GLY A 320 -27.90 -2.11 -2.10
N THR A 321 -28.14 -1.01 -1.40
CA THR A 321 -29.48 -0.61 -0.94
C THR A 321 -30.27 0.08 -2.05
N ILE A 322 -29.59 0.57 -3.08
CA ILE A 322 -30.13 1.10 -4.33
C ILE A 322 -29.36 0.49 -5.52
N ALA A 323 -29.87 0.70 -6.73
CA ALA A 323 -29.21 0.20 -7.94
C ALA A 323 -27.83 0.83 -8.17
N ASP A 324 -26.89 0.04 -8.68
CA ASP A 324 -25.49 0.48 -8.90
C ASP A 324 -25.41 1.69 -9.85
N GLU A 325 -26.30 1.79 -10.84
CA GLU A 325 -26.38 2.94 -11.75
C GLU A 325 -26.75 4.25 -11.03
N LYS A 326 -27.55 4.16 -9.95
CA LYS A 326 -27.86 5.33 -9.12
C LYS A 326 -26.66 5.74 -8.26
N ILE A 327 -25.91 4.76 -7.74
CA ILE A 327 -24.67 5.03 -6.99
C ILE A 327 -23.65 5.67 -7.95
N GLU A 328 -23.52 5.17 -9.18
CA GLU A 328 -22.63 5.78 -10.19
C GLU A 328 -23.01 7.25 -10.47
N ALA A 329 -24.28 7.57 -10.57
CA ALA A 329 -24.75 8.95 -10.77
C ALA A 329 -24.35 9.86 -9.59
N LEU A 330 -24.51 9.39 -8.34
CA LEU A 330 -24.05 10.09 -7.14
C LEU A 330 -22.53 10.30 -7.14
N VAL A 331 -21.76 9.30 -7.57
CA VAL A 331 -20.31 9.43 -7.68
C VAL A 331 -19.93 10.55 -8.62
N ARG A 332 -20.56 10.62 -9.80
CA ARG A 332 -20.31 11.70 -10.80
C ARG A 332 -20.70 13.09 -10.29
N GLU A 333 -21.67 13.19 -9.41
CA GLU A 333 -22.13 14.45 -8.81
C GLU A 333 -21.21 14.93 -7.67
N HIS A 334 -20.72 14.02 -6.86
CA HIS A 334 -20.06 14.37 -5.59
C HIS A 334 -18.53 14.30 -5.62
N PHE A 335 -17.93 13.65 -6.65
CA PHE A 335 -16.48 13.43 -6.74
C PHE A 335 -15.93 13.89 -8.09
N ASP A 336 -14.96 14.78 -8.05
CA ASP A 336 -14.22 15.17 -9.25
C ASP A 336 -13.09 14.15 -9.50
N LEU A 337 -13.30 13.27 -10.47
CA LEU A 337 -12.36 12.21 -10.83
C LEU A 337 -11.44 12.59 -12.00
N ARG A 338 -11.40 13.86 -12.41
CA ARG A 338 -10.37 14.39 -13.33
C ARG A 338 -9.01 14.40 -12.59
N PRO A 339 -7.86 14.23 -13.27
CA PRO A 339 -6.55 14.18 -12.60
C PRO A 339 -6.28 15.36 -11.65
N TYR A 340 -6.52 16.59 -12.11
CA TYR A 340 -6.35 17.78 -11.27
C TYR A 340 -7.39 17.86 -10.14
N GLY A 341 -8.63 17.47 -10.42
CA GLY A 341 -9.72 17.40 -9.43
C GLY A 341 -9.36 16.45 -8.27
N ILE A 342 -8.82 15.28 -8.58
CA ILE A 342 -8.34 14.31 -7.57
C ILE A 342 -7.24 14.92 -6.71
N MET A 343 -6.20 15.52 -7.32
CA MET A 343 -5.09 16.11 -6.58
C MET A 343 -5.57 17.20 -5.63
N THR A 344 -6.54 18.00 -6.04
CA THR A 344 -7.13 19.07 -5.22
C THR A 344 -8.05 18.50 -4.12
N MET A 345 -8.93 17.57 -4.48
CA MET A 345 -9.92 16.98 -3.56
C MET A 345 -9.24 16.23 -2.41
N LEU A 346 -8.13 15.53 -2.69
CA LEU A 346 -7.39 14.73 -1.73
C LEU A 346 -6.11 15.41 -1.22
N ASP A 347 -5.84 16.67 -1.62
CA ASP A 347 -4.66 17.44 -1.18
C ASP A 347 -3.34 16.67 -1.34
N LEU A 348 -3.14 16.09 -2.53
CA LEU A 348 -2.06 15.13 -2.81
C LEU A 348 -0.68 15.77 -3.05
N LEU A 349 -0.56 17.10 -3.06
CA LEU A 349 0.74 17.78 -3.27
C LEU A 349 1.56 17.91 -1.98
N LYS A 350 1.17 17.23 -0.91
CA LYS A 350 1.90 17.17 0.36
C LYS A 350 2.85 15.99 0.42
N PRO A 351 3.94 16.08 1.21
CA PRO A 351 4.89 14.97 1.41
C PRO A 351 4.30 13.94 2.40
N ILE A 352 3.42 13.07 1.92
CA ILE A 352 2.68 12.08 2.72
C ILE A 352 2.91 10.63 2.27
N TYR A 353 3.84 10.41 1.33
CA TYR A 353 3.92 9.17 0.59
C TYR A 353 4.80 8.10 1.23
N ARG A 354 5.97 8.45 1.80
CA ARG A 354 6.85 7.47 2.46
C ARG A 354 6.11 6.63 3.50
N GLN A 355 5.26 7.24 4.30
CA GLN A 355 4.51 6.55 5.35
C GLN A 355 3.49 5.53 4.82
N THR A 356 3.10 5.62 3.54
CA THR A 356 2.18 4.68 2.88
C THR A 356 2.91 3.47 2.27
N ALA A 357 4.20 3.56 2.06
CA ALA A 357 4.98 2.58 1.31
C ALA A 357 5.20 1.24 2.02
N ALA A 358 4.75 1.08 3.25
CA ALA A 358 4.73 -0.18 3.99
C ALA A 358 3.38 -0.36 4.71
N TYR A 359 2.96 -1.62 4.88
CA TYR A 359 1.71 -2.00 5.58
C TYR A 359 0.43 -1.57 4.88
N GLY A 360 0.46 -1.41 3.56
CA GLY A 360 -0.66 -1.02 2.70
C GLY A 360 -0.89 0.48 2.61
N HIS A 361 -1.47 0.91 1.50
CA HIS A 361 -1.84 2.30 1.24
C HIS A 361 -3.26 2.63 1.71
N PHE A 362 -4.05 1.61 2.05
CA PHE A 362 -5.46 1.75 2.42
C PHE A 362 -5.74 1.17 3.82
N GLY A 363 -6.79 1.72 4.47
CA GLY A 363 -7.16 1.35 5.83
C GLY A 363 -6.24 1.93 6.91
N ARG A 364 -5.41 2.91 6.56
CA ARG A 364 -4.42 3.54 7.44
C ARG A 364 -4.96 4.83 8.05
N GLU A 365 -5.98 4.70 8.91
CA GLU A 365 -6.55 5.83 9.65
C GLU A 365 -5.60 6.38 10.73
N ASP A 366 -4.65 5.55 11.17
CA ASP A 366 -3.60 5.88 12.14
C ASP A 366 -2.68 7.03 11.70
N ILE A 367 -2.53 7.25 10.39
CA ILE A 367 -1.65 8.29 9.82
C ILE A 367 -2.40 9.42 9.11
N GLY A 368 -3.75 9.44 9.19
CA GLY A 368 -4.57 10.58 8.74
C GLY A 368 -4.52 10.85 7.24
N LEU A 369 -4.63 9.82 6.41
CA LEU A 369 -4.60 9.95 4.94
C LEU A 369 -5.92 10.50 4.40
N PRO A 370 -5.91 11.47 3.46
CA PRO A 370 -7.13 12.11 2.95
C PRO A 370 -8.12 11.14 2.29
N TRP A 371 -7.63 10.09 1.63
CA TRP A 371 -8.49 9.09 0.98
C TRP A 371 -9.13 8.09 1.95
N GLU A 372 -8.80 8.16 3.23
CA GLU A 372 -9.46 7.39 4.29
C GLU A 372 -10.58 8.17 5.00
N GLU A 373 -10.79 9.45 4.67
CA GLU A 373 -11.88 10.23 5.23
C GLU A 373 -13.25 9.78 4.70
N THR A 374 -14.28 9.85 5.57
CA THR A 374 -15.68 9.51 5.23
C THR A 374 -16.59 10.74 5.21
N ASN A 375 -16.01 11.91 4.96
CA ASN A 375 -16.68 13.22 5.03
C ASN A 375 -17.76 13.43 3.94
N LYS A 376 -17.84 12.59 2.90
CA LYS A 376 -18.89 12.59 1.87
C LYS A 376 -20.05 11.63 2.16
N ALA A 377 -19.93 10.78 3.18
CA ALA A 377 -20.94 9.74 3.46
C ALA A 377 -22.33 10.30 3.75
N ASN A 378 -22.41 11.41 4.50
CA ASN A 378 -23.69 12.06 4.82
C ASN A 378 -24.35 12.70 3.58
N ASP A 379 -23.55 13.32 2.71
CA ASP A 379 -24.05 13.92 1.46
C ASP A 379 -24.60 12.83 0.52
N LEU A 380 -23.87 11.72 0.37
CA LEU A 380 -24.34 10.58 -0.42
C LEU A 380 -25.65 10.03 0.12
N LYS A 381 -25.78 9.86 1.43
CA LYS A 381 -26.99 9.35 2.07
C LYS A 381 -28.20 10.29 1.93
N ALA A 382 -27.99 11.59 1.89
CA ALA A 382 -29.05 12.58 1.81
C ALA A 382 -29.67 12.69 0.40
N ASN A 383 -28.98 12.17 -0.64
CA ASN A 383 -29.38 12.25 -2.04
C ASN A 383 -29.94 10.94 -2.59
N VAL A 384 -30.32 9.99 -1.74
CA VAL A 384 -30.91 8.67 -2.07
C VAL A 384 -32.43 8.67 -1.93
#